data_c6fabc7b4993213ceb2a4142e95e85be
#
_entry.id   c6fabc7b4993213ceb2a4142e95e85be
#
_cell.length_a   1.000
_cell.length_b   1.000
_cell.length_c   1.000
_cell.angle_alpha   90.00
_cell.angle_beta   90.00
_cell.angle_gamma   90.00
#
_symmetry.space_group_name_H-M   'P 1'
#
loop_
_entity.id
_entity.type
_entity.pdbx_description
1 polymer ?
#
loop_
_entity_poly.entity_id
_entity_poly.type
_entity_poly.pdbx_seq_one_letter_code
_entity_poly.pdbx_strand_id
1 'polypeptide(L)'
;MAAAPFHDRDGWVWMDGEFVPQREAKVHVLTHAMHYASCVFEGERAYDGTIFKSRDHSERLHKSAKILGFGIPYAAEEIDRAKHELINKMGFGDAYVRAL
;
A
#
# COMPACT_ATOMS: atom_id res chain seq x y z
N MET A 1 -27.88 3.59 -2.74
CA MET A 1 -27.08 3.23 -3.91
C MET A 1 -25.78 2.58 -3.47
N ALA A 2 -25.45 1.42 -3.99
CA ALA A 2 -24.22 0.74 -3.62
C ALA A 2 -23.01 1.46 -4.21
N ALA A 3 -21.92 1.51 -3.46
CA ALA A 3 -20.65 2.00 -3.99
C ALA A 3 -20.11 1.05 -5.06
N ALA A 4 -19.37 1.57 -6.02
CA ALA A 4 -18.69 0.75 -7.02
C ALA A 4 -17.69 -0.19 -6.34
N PRO A 5 -17.46 -1.40 -6.88
CA PRO A 5 -16.43 -2.29 -6.35
C PRO A 5 -15.05 -1.65 -6.40
N PHE A 6 -14.15 -2.05 -5.50
CA PHE A 6 -12.80 -1.47 -5.42
C PHE A 6 -12.02 -1.55 -6.74
N HIS A 7 -12.21 -2.62 -7.51
CA HIS A 7 -11.51 -2.80 -8.79
C HIS A 7 -12.05 -1.91 -9.91
N ASP A 8 -13.16 -1.23 -9.69
CA ASP A 8 -13.83 -0.41 -10.70
C ASP A 8 -14.08 1.01 -10.17
N ARG A 9 -13.04 1.63 -9.65
CA ARG A 9 -13.07 3.01 -9.14
C ARG A 9 -11.94 3.82 -9.73
N ASP A 10 -12.17 5.11 -9.87
CA ASP A 10 -11.09 6.05 -10.17
C ASP A 10 -10.15 6.11 -8.97
N GLY A 11 -8.89 6.32 -9.22
CA GLY A 11 -7.88 6.47 -8.20
C GLY A 11 -6.54 5.89 -8.61
N TRP A 12 -5.65 5.78 -7.65
CA TRP A 12 -4.27 5.37 -7.86
C TRP A 12 -3.85 4.35 -6.85
N VAL A 13 -2.93 3.50 -7.27
CA VAL A 13 -2.21 2.56 -6.41
C VAL A 13 -0.72 2.75 -6.68
N TRP A 14 0.09 2.84 -5.63
CA TRP A 14 1.54 2.78 -5.80
C TRP A 14 1.93 1.30 -5.83
N MET A 15 2.43 0.86 -6.97
CA MET A 15 2.70 -0.55 -7.23
C MET A 15 4.04 -0.69 -7.95
N ASP A 16 4.95 -1.46 -7.35
CA ASP A 16 6.29 -1.72 -7.89
C ASP A 16 7.05 -0.43 -8.23
N GLY A 17 6.94 0.58 -7.37
CA GLY A 17 7.66 1.84 -7.50
C GLY A 17 6.98 2.89 -8.37
N GLU A 18 5.79 2.63 -8.88
CA GLU A 18 5.07 3.54 -9.76
C GLU A 18 3.63 3.73 -9.34
N PHE A 19 3.06 4.90 -9.64
CA PHE A 19 1.62 5.10 -9.51
C PHE A 19 0.94 4.53 -10.74
N VAL A 20 0.00 3.61 -10.53
CA VAL A 20 -0.82 3.04 -11.60
C VAL A 20 -2.29 3.35 -11.32
N PRO A 21 -3.12 3.50 -12.37
CA PRO A 21 -4.56 3.65 -12.18
C PRO A 21 -5.12 2.46 -11.40
N GLN A 22 -6.02 2.74 -10.47
CA GLN A 22 -6.57 1.69 -9.59
C GLN A 22 -7.18 0.53 -10.38
N ARG A 23 -7.83 0.82 -11.51
CA ARG A 23 -8.41 -0.21 -12.37
C ARG A 23 -7.40 -1.14 -13.03
N GLU A 24 -6.14 -0.69 -13.13
CA GLU A 24 -5.05 -1.45 -13.76
C GLU A 24 -4.15 -2.14 -12.74
N ALA A 25 -4.33 -1.91 -11.44
CA ALA A 25 -3.51 -2.49 -10.38
C ALA A 25 -3.91 -3.95 -10.17
N LYS A 26 -3.30 -4.85 -10.93
CA LYS A 26 -3.61 -6.28 -10.95
C LYS A 26 -2.36 -7.08 -10.69
N VAL A 27 -2.54 -8.30 -10.18
CA VAL A 27 -1.45 -9.26 -9.99
C VAL A 27 -1.73 -10.53 -10.77
N HIS A 28 -0.66 -11.20 -11.16
CA HIS A 28 -0.76 -12.45 -11.90
C HIS A 28 -1.25 -13.57 -11.01
N VAL A 29 -2.02 -14.51 -11.58
CA VAL A 29 -2.54 -15.67 -10.83
C VAL A 29 -1.42 -16.54 -10.23
N LEU A 30 -0.21 -16.49 -10.78
CA LEU A 30 0.94 -17.23 -10.26
C LEU A 30 1.72 -16.45 -9.19
N THR A 31 1.23 -15.29 -8.76
CA THR A 31 1.86 -14.55 -7.66
C THR A 31 1.97 -15.44 -6.43
N HIS A 32 3.17 -15.49 -5.85
CA HIS A 32 3.51 -16.41 -4.76
C HIS A 32 2.52 -16.32 -3.59
N ALA A 33 2.15 -15.11 -3.19
CA ALA A 33 1.23 -14.89 -2.08
C ALA A 33 -0.15 -15.51 -2.31
N MET A 34 -0.59 -15.60 -3.58
CA MET A 34 -1.87 -16.23 -3.94
C MET A 34 -1.89 -17.73 -3.65
N HIS A 35 -0.73 -18.38 -3.69
CA HIS A 35 -0.61 -19.83 -3.53
C HIS A 35 -0.15 -20.24 -2.13
N TYR A 36 0.71 -19.44 -1.50
CA TYR A 36 1.38 -19.80 -0.25
C TYR A 36 1.07 -18.82 0.89
N ALA A 37 0.28 -17.81 0.65
CA ALA A 37 -0.04 -16.75 1.61
C ALA A 37 1.18 -16.01 2.17
N SER A 38 2.33 -16.07 1.47
CA SER A 38 3.56 -15.38 1.89
C SER A 38 3.46 -13.90 1.55
N CYS A 39 2.81 -13.15 2.44
CA CYS A 39 2.55 -11.74 2.25
C CYS A 39 2.57 -11.05 3.61
N VAL A 40 3.03 -9.81 3.63
CA VAL A 40 2.99 -8.95 4.81
C VAL A 40 2.27 -7.67 4.48
N PHE A 41 1.63 -7.08 5.48
CA PHE A 41 0.92 -5.82 5.28
C PHE A 41 0.91 -4.98 6.55
N GLU A 42 0.65 -3.68 6.35
CA GLU A 42 0.37 -2.74 7.42
C GLU A 42 -0.95 -2.04 7.14
N GLY A 43 -1.75 -1.86 8.17
CA GLY A 43 -2.98 -1.07 8.12
C GLY A 43 -2.77 0.24 8.87
N GLU A 44 -2.97 1.35 8.17
CA GLU A 44 -2.66 2.68 8.69
C GLU A 44 -3.84 3.62 8.49
N ARG A 45 -3.89 4.67 9.30
CA ARG A 45 -4.93 5.68 9.17
C ARG A 45 -4.32 7.05 8.90
N ALA A 46 -4.87 7.74 7.93
CA ALA A 46 -4.58 9.14 7.68
C ALA A 46 -5.69 10.00 8.29
N TYR A 47 -5.30 11.10 8.92
CA TYR A 47 -6.18 12.10 9.47
C TYR A 47 -5.71 13.46 8.97
N ASP A 48 -6.60 14.19 8.31
CA ASP A 48 -6.30 15.53 7.78
C ASP A 48 -5.02 15.55 6.93
N GLY A 49 -4.89 14.55 6.06
CA GLY A 49 -3.76 14.44 5.13
C GLY A 49 -2.47 13.88 5.73
N THR A 50 -2.46 13.53 6.99
CA THR A 50 -1.26 12.99 7.66
C THR A 50 -1.52 11.57 8.15
N ILE A 51 -0.63 10.66 7.80
CA ILE A 51 -0.70 9.26 8.23
C ILE A 51 -0.12 9.14 9.64
N PHE A 52 -0.93 8.65 10.57
CA PHE A 52 -0.51 8.46 11.95
C PHE A 52 0.57 7.38 12.04
N LYS A 53 1.73 7.73 12.59
CA LYS A 53 2.89 6.83 12.78
C LYS A 53 3.33 6.13 11.49
N SER A 54 3.27 6.84 10.38
CA SER A 54 3.61 6.29 9.07
C SER A 54 4.99 5.64 9.03
N ARG A 55 5.99 6.29 9.63
CA ARG A 55 7.35 5.76 9.65
C ARG A 55 7.45 4.46 10.43
N ASP A 56 6.81 4.38 11.59
CA ASP A 56 6.80 3.16 12.41
C ASP A 56 6.17 2.00 11.65
N HIS A 57 5.08 2.25 10.92
CA HIS A 57 4.45 1.24 10.07
C HIS A 57 5.34 0.80 8.93
N SER A 58 6.03 1.72 8.26
CA SER A 58 6.95 1.37 7.17
C SER A 58 8.10 0.50 7.67
N GLU A 59 8.63 0.82 8.84
CA GLU A 59 9.70 0.03 9.46
C GLU A 59 9.20 -1.35 9.89
N ARG A 60 7.98 -1.44 10.43
CA ARG A 60 7.40 -2.72 10.83
C ARG A 60 7.09 -3.60 9.62
N LEU A 61 6.69 -3.02 8.50
CA LEU A 61 6.52 -3.77 7.26
C LEU A 61 7.82 -4.48 6.86
N HIS A 62 8.94 -3.78 6.93
CA HIS A 62 10.26 -4.38 6.69
C HIS A 62 10.60 -5.49 7.67
N LYS A 63 10.30 -5.29 8.96
CA LYS A 63 10.50 -6.31 9.99
C LYS A 63 9.68 -7.57 9.71
N SER A 64 8.42 -7.41 9.36
CA SER A 64 7.53 -8.52 9.03
C SER A 64 8.04 -9.32 7.84
N ALA A 65 8.50 -8.63 6.79
CA ALA A 65 9.09 -9.28 5.62
C ALA A 65 10.32 -10.09 6.00
N LYS A 66 11.19 -9.53 6.84
CA LYS A 66 12.40 -10.22 7.32
C LYS A 66 12.05 -11.49 8.08
N ILE A 67 11.02 -11.47 8.92
CA ILE A 67 10.56 -12.65 9.66
C ILE A 67 10.14 -13.75 8.71
N LEU A 68 9.45 -13.41 7.61
CA LEU A 68 9.06 -14.38 6.59
C LEU A 68 10.20 -14.76 5.63
N GLY A 69 11.34 -14.11 5.73
CA GLY A 69 12.53 -14.48 4.96
C GLY A 69 12.69 -13.78 3.62
N PHE A 70 12.04 -12.66 3.39
CA PHE A 70 12.25 -11.88 2.17
C PHE A 70 12.51 -10.41 2.47
N GLY A 71 13.11 -9.71 1.49
CA GLY A 71 13.36 -8.28 1.56
C GLY A 71 12.37 -7.49 0.72
N ILE A 72 12.17 -6.24 1.12
CA ILE A 72 11.38 -5.29 0.34
C ILE A 72 12.36 -4.41 -0.44
N PRO A 73 12.22 -4.28 -1.77
CA PRO A 73 13.21 -3.56 -2.59
C PRO A 73 13.16 -2.04 -2.44
N TYR A 74 12.30 -1.52 -1.56
CA TYR A 74 12.16 -0.08 -1.32
C TYR A 74 12.43 0.22 0.15
N ALA A 75 13.23 1.24 0.41
CA ALA A 75 13.54 1.66 1.79
C ALA A 75 12.28 2.16 2.50
N ALA A 76 12.29 2.10 3.84
CA ALA A 76 11.17 2.59 4.64
C ALA A 76 10.86 4.06 4.35
N GLU A 77 11.87 4.89 4.11
CA GLU A 77 11.73 6.30 3.75
C GLU A 77 10.99 6.48 2.41
N GLU A 78 11.30 5.63 1.46
CA GLU A 78 10.68 5.67 0.14
C GLU A 78 9.22 5.25 0.19
N ILE A 79 8.92 4.21 0.95
CA ILE A 79 7.55 3.75 1.18
C ILE A 79 6.76 4.84 1.90
N ASP A 80 7.35 5.47 2.88
CA ASP A 80 6.74 6.54 3.66
C ASP A 80 6.37 7.72 2.76
N ARG A 81 7.29 8.14 1.90
CA ARG A 81 7.06 9.20 0.93
C ARG A 81 5.97 8.82 -0.07
N ALA A 82 6.00 7.59 -0.59
CA ALA A 82 5.01 7.09 -1.54
C ALA A 82 3.59 7.12 -0.96
N LYS A 83 3.43 6.74 0.30
CA LYS A 83 2.13 6.79 0.98
C LYS A 83 1.58 8.21 1.05
N HIS A 84 2.41 9.17 1.40
CA HIS A 84 1.98 10.58 1.48
C HIS A 84 1.68 11.17 0.10
N GLU A 85 2.49 10.86 -0.89
CA GLU A 85 2.22 11.27 -2.28
C GLU A 85 0.92 10.67 -2.79
N LEU A 86 0.64 9.42 -2.44
CA LEU A 86 -0.60 8.75 -2.83
C LEU A 86 -1.83 9.45 -2.24
N ILE A 87 -1.80 9.79 -0.96
CA ILE A 87 -2.89 10.50 -0.30
C ILE A 87 -3.13 11.85 -0.96
N ASN A 88 -2.06 12.59 -1.26
CA ASN A 88 -2.17 13.86 -1.97
C ASN A 88 -2.77 13.68 -3.36
N LYS A 89 -2.32 12.67 -4.09
CA LYS A 89 -2.79 12.37 -5.43
C LYS A 89 -4.27 11.95 -5.45
N MET A 90 -4.70 11.24 -4.41
CA MET A 90 -6.11 10.84 -4.26
C MET A 90 -7.00 11.98 -3.76
N GLY A 91 -6.42 13.02 -3.16
CA GLY A 91 -7.17 14.14 -2.61
C GLY A 91 -7.90 13.80 -1.31
N PHE A 92 -7.46 12.80 -0.56
CA PHE A 92 -8.11 12.40 0.69
C PHE A 92 -7.50 13.13 1.89
N GLY A 93 -8.36 13.60 2.79
CA GLY A 93 -7.92 14.05 4.11
C GLY A 93 -7.83 12.89 5.08
N ASP A 94 -8.91 12.11 5.17
CA ASP A 94 -9.00 10.93 6.02
C ASP A 94 -9.10 9.68 5.17
N ALA A 95 -8.30 8.66 5.49
CA ALA A 95 -8.29 7.43 4.71
C ALA A 95 -7.70 6.27 5.51
N TYR A 96 -8.05 5.07 5.11
CA TYR A 96 -7.32 3.86 5.48
C TYR A 96 -6.25 3.62 4.42
N VAL A 97 -5.03 3.38 4.87
CA VAL A 97 -3.89 3.13 3.99
C VAL A 97 -3.38 1.72 4.25
N ARG A 98 -3.23 0.96 3.20
CA ARG A 98 -2.68 -0.39 3.28
C ARG A 98 -1.39 -0.47 2.47
N ALA A 99 -0.29 -0.78 3.13
CA ALA A 99 0.97 -1.16 2.51
C ALA A 99 1.07 -2.69 2.54
N LEU A 100 1.42 -3.25 1.40
CA LEU A 100 1.50 -4.71 1.31
C LEU A 100 2.49 -5.13 0.24
#